data_8913f4a210076b3f2e6dead0e44d2237
#
_entry.id   8913f4a210076b3f2e6dead0e44d2237
#
_cell.length_a   1.000
_cell.length_b   1.000
_cell.length_c   1.000
_cell.angle_alpha   90.00
_cell.angle_beta   90.00
_cell.angle_gamma   90.00
#
_symmetry.space_group_name_H-M   'P 1'
#
loop_
_entity.id
_entity.type
_entity.pdbx_description
1 polymer ?
#
loop_
_entity_poly.entity_id
_entity_poly.type
_entity_poly.pdbx_seq_one_letter_code
_entity_poly.pdbx_strand_id
1 'polypeptide(L)'
;MKKLMKHLMLTLGIVNTYDKIKVLDAHYRAIARAAPICHAFGFHLSFYDFPFKMNAEELVAFVMKKTTIGDSGTYLKILYEKNHLSVSDFPKKGFPAHFGEIVITTSKPDPKRQVLPGKIAENALRNHSFLFLVGLGHKGLPKEIVNRGKYHLDVTCKGLSLETCTAIGAIPANLAGLMTKLDTKK
;
A
#
# COMPACT_ATOMS: atom_id res chain seq x y z
N MET A 1 -21.10 11.73 4.01
CA MET A 1 -19.98 10.85 3.68
C MET A 1 -20.33 9.50 3.02
N LYS A 2 -21.44 8.83 3.34
CA LYS A 2 -21.73 7.45 2.85
C LYS A 2 -22.18 7.29 1.38
N LYS A 3 -22.51 8.35 0.64
CA LYS A 3 -23.17 8.23 -0.69
C LYS A 3 -22.26 8.42 -1.92
N LEU A 4 -21.04 8.96 -1.78
CA LEU A 4 -20.16 9.29 -2.92
C LEU A 4 -19.01 8.31 -3.21
N MET A 5 -18.74 7.34 -2.35
CA MET A 5 -17.52 6.51 -2.47
C MET A 5 -17.76 5.08 -2.99
N LYS A 6 -18.78 4.87 -3.83
CA LYS A 6 -19.14 3.50 -4.29
C LYS A 6 -18.08 2.80 -5.17
N HIS A 7 -17.06 3.51 -5.67
CA HIS A 7 -16.06 2.94 -6.60
C HIS A 7 -14.61 3.36 -6.31
N LEU A 8 -14.35 4.16 -5.27
CA LEU A 8 -12.98 4.54 -4.92
C LEU A 8 -12.23 3.35 -4.33
N MET A 9 -11.10 3.01 -4.92
CA MET A 9 -10.18 2.02 -4.39
C MET A 9 -8.80 2.64 -4.16
N LEU A 10 -8.39 2.76 -2.91
CA LEU A 10 -7.02 3.10 -2.53
C LEU A 10 -6.34 1.80 -2.07
N THR A 11 -5.27 1.42 -2.74
CA THR A 11 -4.55 0.19 -2.44
C THR A 11 -3.12 0.47 -2.04
N LEU A 12 -2.69 -0.08 -0.91
CA LEU A 12 -1.30 -0.14 -0.52
C LEU A 12 -0.72 -1.46 -1.04
N GLY A 13 0.19 -1.38 -2.01
CA GLY A 13 0.88 -2.52 -2.60
C GLY A 13 2.31 -2.63 -2.08
N ILE A 14 2.60 -3.68 -1.32
CA ILE A 14 3.94 -3.94 -0.79
C ILE A 14 4.63 -4.93 -1.72
N VAL A 15 5.72 -4.49 -2.33
CA VAL A 15 6.53 -5.31 -3.24
C VAL A 15 7.71 -5.87 -2.46
N ASN A 16 7.86 -7.18 -2.44
CA ASN A 16 9.02 -7.81 -1.83
C ASN A 16 10.28 -7.56 -2.66
N THR A 17 11.12 -6.68 -2.17
CA THR A 17 12.45 -6.38 -2.72
C THR A 17 13.57 -6.78 -1.75
N TYR A 18 13.23 -7.54 -0.69
CA TYR A 18 14.16 -7.95 0.35
C TYR A 18 14.76 -9.31 0.04
N ASP A 19 14.10 -10.40 0.39
CA ASP A 19 14.52 -11.76 0.07
C ASP A 19 13.42 -12.47 -0.72
N LYS A 20 13.78 -12.95 -1.92
CA LYS A 20 12.83 -13.62 -2.83
C LYS A 20 12.76 -15.14 -2.64
N ILE A 21 13.64 -15.69 -1.82
CA ILE A 21 13.80 -17.13 -1.65
C ILE A 21 13.32 -17.57 -0.27
N LYS A 22 13.75 -16.86 0.77
CA LYS A 22 13.46 -17.22 2.16
C LYS A 22 12.42 -16.29 2.76
N VAL A 23 11.47 -16.88 3.45
CA VAL A 23 10.53 -16.11 4.28
C VAL A 23 11.23 -15.75 5.58
N LEU A 24 11.40 -14.46 5.83
CA LEU A 24 12.06 -13.91 7.02
C LEU A 24 11.04 -13.12 7.86
N ASP A 25 11.39 -12.88 9.11
CA ASP A 25 10.56 -12.10 10.05
C ASP A 25 10.15 -10.72 9.50
N ALA A 26 10.99 -10.09 8.68
CA ALA A 26 10.69 -8.82 8.03
C ALA A 26 9.42 -8.88 7.18
N HIS A 27 9.17 -10.00 6.48
CA HIS A 27 7.97 -10.20 5.69
C HIS A 27 6.72 -10.22 6.58
N TYR A 28 6.75 -11.01 7.67
CA TYR A 28 5.61 -11.10 8.59
C TYR A 28 5.36 -9.79 9.33
N ARG A 29 6.42 -9.09 9.75
CA ARG A 29 6.30 -7.79 10.41
C ARG A 29 5.67 -6.75 9.49
N ALA A 30 6.04 -6.72 8.21
CA ALA A 30 5.43 -5.81 7.25
C ALA A 30 3.93 -6.09 7.09
N ILE A 31 3.53 -7.37 6.99
CA ILE A 31 2.13 -7.80 6.90
C ILE A 31 1.36 -7.38 8.15
N ALA A 32 1.87 -7.73 9.33
CA ALA A 32 1.22 -7.46 10.61
C ALA A 32 1.04 -5.95 10.87
N ARG A 33 1.96 -5.11 10.40
CA ARG A 33 1.89 -3.66 10.57
C ARG A 33 1.02 -2.98 9.51
N ALA A 34 0.98 -3.51 8.28
CA ALA A 34 0.16 -2.95 7.21
C ALA A 34 -1.34 -3.18 7.42
N ALA A 35 -1.72 -4.34 7.96
CA ALA A 35 -3.13 -4.72 8.10
C ALA A 35 -3.96 -3.72 8.94
N PRO A 36 -3.57 -3.37 10.19
CA PRO A 36 -4.33 -2.41 10.99
C PRO A 36 -4.39 -1.02 10.36
N ILE A 37 -3.31 -0.56 9.72
CA ILE A 37 -3.26 0.73 9.04
C ILE A 37 -4.20 0.76 7.84
N CYS A 38 -4.16 -0.25 6.98
CA CYS A 38 -5.06 -0.34 5.83
C CYS A 38 -6.52 -0.42 6.29
N HIS A 39 -6.82 -1.21 7.33
CA HIS A 39 -8.16 -1.28 7.88
C HIS A 39 -8.63 0.05 8.45
N ALA A 40 -7.80 0.73 9.25
CA ALA A 40 -8.15 2.00 9.90
C ALA A 40 -8.43 3.13 8.90
N PHE A 41 -7.68 3.19 7.81
CA PHE A 41 -7.77 4.26 6.81
C PHE A 41 -8.51 3.88 5.53
N GLY A 42 -9.14 2.69 5.48
CA GLY A 42 -9.97 2.28 4.35
C GLY A 42 -9.19 1.93 3.09
N PHE A 43 -7.96 1.46 3.24
CA PHE A 43 -7.13 0.99 2.12
C PHE A 43 -7.30 -0.52 1.90
N HIS A 44 -7.23 -0.95 0.65
CA HIS A 44 -6.94 -2.33 0.29
C HIS A 44 -5.45 -2.61 0.50
N LEU A 45 -5.09 -3.87 0.73
CA LEU A 45 -3.73 -4.32 0.95
C LEU A 45 -3.37 -5.39 -0.07
N SER A 46 -2.25 -5.21 -0.77
CA SER A 46 -1.76 -6.16 -1.76
C SER A 46 -0.29 -6.48 -1.51
N PHE A 47 0.05 -7.76 -1.58
CA PHE A 47 1.43 -8.25 -1.47
C PHE A 47 1.89 -8.82 -2.79
N TYR A 48 3.07 -8.39 -3.26
CA TYR A 48 3.64 -8.79 -4.54
C TYR A 48 5.02 -9.44 -4.36
N ASP A 49 5.26 -10.54 -5.07
CA ASP A 49 6.53 -11.28 -5.09
C ASP A 49 7.02 -11.76 -3.72
N PHE A 50 6.12 -11.99 -2.77
CA PHE A 50 6.49 -12.54 -1.48
C PHE A 50 6.86 -14.04 -1.62
N PRO A 51 7.87 -14.53 -0.87
CA PRO A 51 8.37 -15.89 -1.03
C PRO A 51 7.53 -16.96 -0.32
N PHE A 52 6.23 -16.71 -0.10
CA PHE A 52 5.36 -17.74 0.44
C PHE A 52 4.58 -18.46 -0.67
N LYS A 53 4.48 -19.77 -0.54
CA LYS A 53 3.60 -20.60 -1.36
C LYS A 53 2.24 -20.74 -0.68
N MET A 54 1.62 -19.62 -0.31
CA MET A 54 0.35 -19.55 0.41
C MET A 54 -0.61 -18.64 -0.36
N ASN A 55 -1.86 -19.03 -0.45
CA ASN A 55 -2.92 -18.13 -0.87
C ASN A 55 -3.27 -17.14 0.26
N ALA A 56 -4.18 -16.20 0.01
CA ALA A 56 -4.51 -15.16 0.99
C ALA A 56 -5.10 -15.75 2.29
N GLU A 57 -5.93 -16.79 2.21
CA GLU A 57 -6.54 -17.46 3.35
C GLU A 57 -5.50 -18.15 4.23
N GLU A 58 -4.63 -18.94 3.61
CA GLU A 58 -3.52 -19.62 4.28
C GLU A 58 -2.57 -18.63 4.94
N LEU A 59 -2.27 -17.51 4.28
CA LEU A 59 -1.45 -16.45 4.83
C LEU A 59 -2.08 -15.83 6.07
N VAL A 60 -3.38 -15.53 6.03
CA VAL A 60 -4.14 -15.02 7.20
C VAL A 60 -4.04 -15.98 8.37
N ALA A 61 -4.35 -17.26 8.15
CA ALA A 61 -4.31 -18.29 9.19
C ALA A 61 -2.90 -18.44 9.79
N PHE A 62 -1.87 -18.34 8.96
CA PHE A 62 -0.49 -18.45 9.38
C PHE A 62 -0.03 -17.22 10.20
N VAL A 63 -0.33 -16.02 9.72
CA VAL A 63 0.05 -14.76 10.39
C VAL A 63 -0.66 -14.64 11.73
N MET A 64 -1.94 -15.01 11.83
CA MET A 64 -2.69 -15.02 13.09
C MET A 64 -2.03 -15.87 14.18
N LYS A 65 -1.38 -16.97 13.79
CA LYS A 65 -0.66 -17.85 14.73
C LYS A 65 0.72 -17.33 15.14
N LYS A 66 1.32 -16.45 14.34
CA LYS A 66 2.74 -16.01 14.49
C LYS A 66 2.91 -14.61 15.05
N THR A 67 1.89 -13.77 15.02
CA THR A 67 2.07 -12.39 15.49
C THR A 67 2.00 -12.31 17.00
N THR A 68 3.05 -11.76 17.58
CA THR A 68 3.09 -11.35 18.99
C THR A 68 2.59 -9.91 19.17
N ILE A 69 2.11 -9.27 18.12
CA ILE A 69 1.72 -7.86 18.10
C ILE A 69 0.19 -7.79 18.16
N GLY A 70 -0.39 -7.98 19.34
CA GLY A 70 -1.82 -7.77 19.62
C GLY A 70 -2.75 -8.35 18.56
N ASP A 71 -3.81 -7.61 18.21
CA ASP A 71 -4.87 -8.02 17.28
C ASP A 71 -4.52 -7.85 15.80
N SER A 72 -3.25 -7.69 15.42
CA SER A 72 -2.85 -7.42 14.02
C SER A 72 -3.28 -8.52 13.06
N GLY A 73 -3.31 -9.77 13.50
CA GLY A 73 -3.85 -10.89 12.72
C GLY A 73 -5.35 -10.77 12.45
N THR A 74 -6.11 -10.27 13.42
CA THR A 74 -7.55 -10.02 13.28
C THR A 74 -7.83 -8.99 12.18
N TYR A 75 -7.05 -7.91 12.09
CA TYR A 75 -7.22 -6.92 11.03
C TYR A 75 -6.91 -7.49 9.63
N LEU A 76 -5.93 -8.38 9.51
CA LEU A 76 -5.65 -9.05 8.25
C LEU A 76 -6.83 -9.95 7.82
N LYS A 77 -7.42 -10.68 8.77
CA LYS A 77 -8.63 -11.47 8.55
C LYS A 77 -9.80 -10.61 8.09
N ILE A 78 -10.04 -9.47 8.73
CA ILE A 78 -11.11 -8.53 8.34
C ILE A 78 -10.89 -8.02 6.90
N LEU A 79 -9.66 -7.67 6.53
CA LEU A 79 -9.36 -7.27 5.15
C LEU A 79 -9.63 -8.39 4.16
N TYR A 80 -9.26 -9.62 4.49
CA TYR A 80 -9.54 -10.79 3.65
C TYR A 80 -11.04 -11.03 3.46
N GLU A 81 -11.82 -11.05 4.54
CA GLU A 81 -13.28 -11.26 4.51
C GLU A 81 -14.02 -10.17 3.72
N LYS A 82 -13.47 -8.97 3.65
CA LYS A 82 -13.99 -7.85 2.84
C LYS A 82 -13.49 -7.83 1.40
N ASN A 83 -12.72 -8.83 0.96
CA ASN A 83 -12.03 -8.83 -0.33
C ASN A 83 -11.09 -7.61 -0.53
N HIS A 84 -10.51 -7.11 0.55
CA HIS A 84 -9.55 -6.01 0.57
C HIS A 84 -8.10 -6.50 0.71
N LEU A 85 -7.86 -7.81 0.63
CA LEU A 85 -6.54 -8.42 0.70
C LEU A 85 -6.25 -9.23 -0.57
N SER A 86 -5.08 -9.02 -1.16
CA SER A 86 -4.59 -9.86 -2.24
C SER A 86 -3.12 -10.22 -2.08
N VAL A 87 -2.76 -11.41 -2.58
CA VAL A 87 -1.39 -11.94 -2.63
C VAL A 87 -1.16 -12.50 -4.02
N SER A 88 -0.14 -12.03 -4.73
CA SER A 88 0.16 -12.47 -6.08
C SER A 88 1.60 -12.16 -6.47
N ASP A 89 2.05 -12.75 -7.57
CA ASP A 89 3.25 -12.27 -8.25
C ASP A 89 3.03 -10.86 -8.80
N PHE A 90 4.12 -10.11 -8.94
CA PHE A 90 4.07 -8.78 -9.55
C PHE A 90 3.68 -8.90 -11.04
N PRO A 91 2.61 -8.23 -11.50
CA PRO A 91 2.08 -8.45 -12.83
C PRO A 91 3.05 -7.98 -13.93
N LYS A 92 3.37 -8.88 -14.87
CA LYS A 92 4.30 -8.59 -15.98
C LYS A 92 3.72 -7.60 -16.99
N LYS A 93 2.42 -7.70 -17.29
CA LYS A 93 1.72 -6.91 -18.33
C LYS A 93 1.06 -5.63 -17.83
N GLY A 94 1.13 -5.34 -16.53
CA GLY A 94 0.45 -4.20 -15.90
C GLY A 94 -0.66 -4.63 -14.95
N PHE A 95 -1.17 -3.68 -14.19
CA PHE A 95 -2.22 -3.92 -13.20
C PHE A 95 -3.61 -3.86 -13.84
N PRO A 96 -4.58 -4.63 -13.34
CA PRO A 96 -5.98 -4.48 -13.72
C PRO A 96 -6.48 -3.05 -13.51
N ALA A 97 -7.37 -2.59 -14.39
CA ALA A 97 -7.84 -1.20 -14.42
C ALA A 97 -8.49 -0.72 -13.10
N HIS A 98 -9.07 -1.62 -12.33
CA HIS A 98 -9.71 -1.27 -11.05
C HIS A 98 -8.72 -0.75 -9.98
N PHE A 99 -7.42 -1.09 -10.07
CA PHE A 99 -6.40 -0.51 -9.21
C PHE A 99 -6.18 0.99 -9.46
N GLY A 100 -6.65 1.50 -10.60
CA GLY A 100 -6.46 2.89 -10.97
C GLY A 100 -5.02 3.21 -11.36
N GLU A 101 -4.55 4.38 -10.95
CA GLU A 101 -3.24 4.88 -11.34
C GLU A 101 -2.14 4.46 -10.37
N ILE A 102 -0.98 4.07 -10.93
CA ILE A 102 0.16 3.60 -10.14
C ILE A 102 0.91 4.80 -9.60
N VAL A 103 1.09 4.83 -8.28
CA VAL A 103 1.89 5.80 -7.54
C VAL A 103 3.10 5.09 -6.95
N ILE A 104 4.29 5.46 -7.39
CA ILE A 104 5.54 5.00 -6.81
C ILE A 104 5.87 5.84 -5.59
N THR A 105 6.06 5.21 -4.44
CA THR A 105 6.50 5.90 -3.24
C THR A 105 8.03 5.93 -3.18
N THR A 106 8.60 7.12 -3.14
CA THR A 106 10.06 7.30 -3.22
C THR A 106 10.46 8.64 -2.63
N SER A 107 11.60 8.68 -1.95
CA SER A 107 12.22 9.94 -1.50
C SER A 107 12.95 10.71 -2.61
N LYS A 108 13.09 10.09 -3.80
CA LYS A 108 13.76 10.70 -4.97
C LYS A 108 12.83 10.66 -6.18
N PRO A 109 11.74 11.44 -6.19
CA PRO A 109 10.80 11.45 -7.29
C PRO A 109 11.44 12.02 -8.57
N ASP A 110 11.07 11.44 -9.71
CA ASP A 110 11.33 12.07 -11.01
C ASP A 110 10.52 13.37 -11.08
N PRO A 111 11.17 14.54 -11.33
CA PRO A 111 10.47 15.84 -11.37
C PRO A 111 9.29 15.90 -12.33
N LYS A 112 9.33 15.13 -13.44
CA LYS A 112 8.24 15.07 -14.43
C LYS A 112 7.04 14.26 -13.96
N ARG A 113 7.19 13.39 -12.96
CA ARG A 113 6.16 12.51 -12.42
C ARG A 113 5.81 12.83 -10.97
N GLN A 114 6.53 13.77 -10.36
CA GLN A 114 6.31 14.11 -8.96
C GLN A 114 4.90 14.65 -8.75
N VAL A 115 4.26 14.17 -7.71
CA VAL A 115 2.93 14.60 -7.28
C VAL A 115 2.93 14.89 -5.78
N LEU A 116 2.24 15.94 -5.37
CA LEU A 116 2.05 16.26 -3.96
C LEU A 116 0.92 15.40 -3.36
N PRO A 117 1.00 15.01 -2.07
CA PRO A 117 -0.05 14.25 -1.40
C PRO A 117 -1.45 14.87 -1.50
N GLY A 118 -1.53 16.21 -1.41
CA GLY A 118 -2.79 16.94 -1.54
C GLY A 118 -3.45 16.74 -2.90
N LYS A 119 -2.68 16.67 -3.99
CA LYS A 119 -3.23 16.43 -5.33
C LYS A 119 -3.79 15.02 -5.48
N ILE A 120 -3.13 14.03 -4.90
CA ILE A 120 -3.65 12.65 -4.84
C ILE A 120 -4.97 12.63 -4.04
N ALA A 121 -5.01 13.28 -2.87
CA ALA A 121 -6.21 13.36 -2.04
C ALA A 121 -7.40 14.04 -2.76
N GLU A 122 -7.15 15.14 -3.47
CA GLU A 122 -8.18 15.80 -4.31
C GLU A 122 -8.74 14.87 -5.38
N ASN A 123 -7.87 14.15 -6.10
CA ASN A 123 -8.29 13.23 -7.15
C ASN A 123 -9.04 12.02 -6.56
N ALA A 124 -8.60 11.50 -5.41
CA ALA A 124 -9.30 10.43 -4.68
C ALA A 124 -10.72 10.85 -4.30
N LEU A 125 -10.93 12.07 -3.82
CA LEU A 125 -12.27 12.63 -3.53
C LEU A 125 -13.14 12.78 -4.78
N ARG A 126 -12.55 12.71 -5.98
CA ARG A 126 -13.25 12.66 -7.29
C ARG A 126 -13.41 11.23 -7.80
N ASN A 127 -13.27 10.22 -6.95
CA ASN A 127 -13.36 8.78 -7.26
C ASN A 127 -12.25 8.24 -8.18
N HIS A 128 -11.05 8.84 -8.19
CA HIS A 128 -9.91 8.26 -8.88
C HIS A 128 -9.21 7.27 -7.95
N SER A 129 -9.14 6.02 -8.37
CA SER A 129 -8.45 4.96 -7.65
C SER A 129 -6.93 5.04 -7.82
N PHE A 130 -6.19 4.60 -6.81
CA PHE A 130 -4.73 4.62 -6.79
C PHE A 130 -4.14 3.37 -6.16
N LEU A 131 -3.07 2.86 -6.79
CA LEU A 131 -2.21 1.81 -6.24
C LEU A 131 -0.87 2.42 -5.82
N PHE A 132 -0.62 2.49 -4.52
CA PHE A 132 0.64 2.98 -3.95
C PHE A 132 1.61 1.82 -3.79
N LEU A 133 2.71 1.81 -4.54
CA LEU A 133 3.73 0.77 -4.46
C LEU A 133 4.86 1.18 -3.51
N VAL A 134 5.13 0.30 -2.55
CA VAL A 134 6.21 0.45 -1.56
C VAL A 134 7.14 -0.77 -1.65
N GLY A 135 8.44 -0.55 -1.70
CA GLY A 135 9.42 -1.65 -1.64
C GLY A 135 9.70 -2.08 -0.21
N LEU A 136 9.68 -3.39 0.06
CA LEU A 136 9.96 -3.93 1.40
C LEU A 136 11.44 -3.84 1.79
N GLY A 137 12.36 -3.88 0.84
CA GLY A 137 13.80 -3.88 1.10
C GLY A 137 14.41 -2.48 1.19
N HIS A 138 15.58 -2.36 1.82
CA HIS A 138 16.34 -1.11 1.95
C HIS A 138 16.73 -0.46 0.62
N LYS A 139 16.76 -1.23 -0.47
CA LYS A 139 17.03 -0.73 -1.83
C LYS A 139 15.80 -0.06 -2.47
N GLY A 140 14.63 -0.12 -1.83
CA GLY A 140 13.38 0.37 -2.38
C GLY A 140 12.91 -0.43 -3.61
N LEU A 141 12.14 0.21 -4.48
CA LEU A 141 11.61 -0.41 -5.69
C LEU A 141 12.65 -0.45 -6.81
N PRO A 142 12.77 -1.56 -7.57
CA PRO A 142 13.63 -1.65 -8.76
C PRO A 142 13.22 -0.64 -9.84
N LYS A 143 14.18 -0.22 -10.68
CA LYS A 143 13.95 0.76 -11.75
C LYS A 143 12.81 0.36 -12.71
N GLU A 144 12.70 -0.91 -13.04
CA GLU A 144 11.64 -1.43 -13.91
C GLU A 144 10.24 -1.23 -13.31
N ILE A 145 10.09 -1.30 -11.98
CA ILE A 145 8.83 -1.01 -11.28
C ILE A 145 8.62 0.50 -11.19
N VAL A 146 9.67 1.26 -10.83
CA VAL A 146 9.61 2.72 -10.76
C VAL A 146 9.15 3.33 -12.09
N ASN A 147 9.63 2.79 -13.21
CA ASN A 147 9.25 3.26 -14.55
C ASN A 147 7.77 3.04 -14.90
N ARG A 148 7.07 2.14 -14.22
CA ARG A 148 5.64 1.88 -14.43
C ARG A 148 4.73 2.89 -13.71
N GLY A 149 5.27 3.68 -12.78
CA GLY A 149 4.50 4.68 -12.06
C GLY A 149 4.09 5.84 -12.94
N LYS A 150 2.82 6.17 -12.93
CA LYS A 150 2.34 7.44 -13.48
C LYS A 150 2.77 8.60 -12.61
N TYR A 151 2.73 8.41 -11.30
CA TYR A 151 3.11 9.40 -10.30
C TYR A 151 4.22 8.88 -9.39
N HIS A 152 5.08 9.81 -8.96
CA HIS A 152 6.08 9.60 -7.92
C HIS A 152 5.74 10.45 -6.71
N LEU A 153 5.53 9.80 -5.56
CA LEU A 153 5.12 10.43 -4.32
C LEU A 153 6.25 10.37 -3.29
N ASP A 154 6.77 11.52 -2.90
CA ASP A 154 7.50 11.69 -1.65
C ASP A 154 6.51 12.11 -0.56
N VAL A 155 6.17 11.18 0.33
CA VAL A 155 5.21 11.44 1.41
C VAL A 155 5.71 12.49 2.40
N THR A 156 7.04 12.67 2.48
CA THR A 156 7.66 13.67 3.37
C THR A 156 7.70 15.06 2.75
N CYS A 157 7.62 15.16 1.45
CA CYS A 157 7.85 16.39 0.66
C CYS A 157 9.22 17.05 0.92
N LYS A 158 10.19 16.30 1.46
CA LYS A 158 11.52 16.78 1.87
C LYS A 158 12.66 15.91 1.34
N GLY A 159 12.38 14.90 0.53
CA GLY A 159 13.38 13.95 0.03
C GLY A 159 13.92 13.00 1.10
N LEU A 160 13.22 12.85 2.22
CA LEU A 160 13.66 11.98 3.31
C LEU A 160 13.23 10.54 3.08
N SER A 161 14.18 9.61 3.13
CA SER A 161 13.90 8.19 3.04
C SER A 161 13.34 7.69 4.38
N LEU A 162 12.14 7.10 4.34
CA LEU A 162 11.54 6.44 5.48
C LEU A 162 11.84 4.94 5.43
N GLU A 163 11.97 4.33 6.62
CA GLU A 163 11.96 2.86 6.74
C GLU A 163 10.62 2.33 6.26
N THR A 164 10.60 1.11 5.69
CA THR A 164 9.41 0.57 5.02
C THR A 164 8.15 0.59 5.90
N CYS A 165 8.24 0.14 7.16
CA CYS A 165 7.07 0.11 8.04
C CYS A 165 6.58 1.53 8.40
N THR A 166 7.49 2.49 8.49
CA THR A 166 7.15 3.91 8.67
C THR A 166 6.44 4.47 7.44
N ALA A 167 6.92 4.14 6.24
CA ALA A 167 6.26 4.54 4.98
C ALA A 167 4.86 3.92 4.85
N ILE A 168 4.70 2.63 5.19
CA ILE A 168 3.42 1.92 5.23
C ILE A 168 2.40 2.65 6.10
N GLY A 169 2.81 3.18 7.26
CA GLY A 169 1.93 3.95 8.13
C GLY A 169 1.67 5.37 7.63
N ALA A 170 2.73 6.06 7.20
CA ALA A 170 2.67 7.46 6.82
C ALA A 170 1.80 7.72 5.59
N ILE A 171 1.83 6.84 4.57
CA ILE A 171 1.10 7.04 3.32
C ILE A 171 -0.42 7.05 3.55
N PRO A 172 -1.05 5.99 4.11
CA PRO A 172 -2.48 5.98 4.33
C PRO A 172 -2.95 7.05 5.31
N ALA A 173 -2.20 7.27 6.40
CA ALA A 173 -2.57 8.26 7.42
C ALA A 173 -2.53 9.70 6.86
N ASN A 174 -1.49 10.07 6.12
CA ASN A 174 -1.37 11.38 5.51
C ASN A 174 -2.50 11.63 4.50
N LEU A 175 -2.75 10.68 3.60
CA LEU A 175 -3.79 10.82 2.58
C LEU A 175 -5.18 10.87 3.19
N ALA A 176 -5.50 10.02 4.16
CA ALA A 176 -6.79 10.05 4.85
C ALA A 176 -7.01 11.38 5.58
N GLY A 177 -5.99 11.90 6.26
CA GLY A 177 -6.06 13.21 6.92
C GLY A 177 -6.29 14.36 5.93
N LEU A 178 -5.60 14.35 4.79
CA LEU A 178 -5.80 15.34 3.73
C LEU A 178 -7.19 15.25 3.09
N MET A 179 -7.68 14.05 2.81
CA MET A 179 -9.03 13.84 2.28
C MET A 179 -10.09 14.35 3.24
N THR A 180 -9.98 14.04 4.54
CA THR A 180 -10.90 14.55 5.56
C THR A 180 -10.89 16.08 5.59
N LYS A 181 -9.71 16.71 5.60
CA LYS A 181 -9.57 18.17 5.61
C LYS A 181 -10.15 18.83 4.36
N LEU A 182 -10.05 18.20 3.20
CA LEU A 182 -10.57 18.74 1.94
C LEU A 182 -12.08 18.54 1.81
N ASP A 183 -12.63 17.44 2.36
CA ASP A 183 -14.07 17.17 2.35
C ASP A 183 -14.85 18.12 3.28
N THR A 184 -14.25 18.53 4.40
CA THR A 184 -14.86 19.48 5.36
C THR A 184 -14.88 20.93 4.86
N LYS A 185 -14.19 21.25 3.76
CA LYS A 185 -14.17 22.61 3.17
C LYS A 185 -15.20 22.80 2.05
N LYS A 186 -15.96 21.77 1.73
CA LYS A 186 -17.07 21.82 0.76
C LYS A 186 -18.41 21.99 1.48
#